data_6a7303638be0306efac839e774bd1242
#
_entry.id   6a7303638be0306efac839e774bd1242
#
_cell.length_a   1.000
_cell.length_b   1.000
_cell.length_c   1.000
_cell.angle_alpha   90.00
_cell.angle_beta   90.00
_cell.angle_gamma   90.00
#
_symmetry.space_group_name_H-M   'P 1'
#
loop_
_entity.id
_entity.type
_entity.pdbx_description
1 polymer ?
#
loop_
_entity_poly.entity_id
_entity_poly.type
_entity_poly.pdbx_seq_one_letter_code
_entity_poly.pdbx_strand_id
1 'polypeptide(L)'
;KYLYVDLWASWCGPCCQEVPYLQKLEKQLKNPAVEFISISLDTNKEAWKNKMKQLKMHGHQYIVTGDQFATMMNIKGIPHFLLYSKDGTLMQYKADRPSSGDKIRNVLTRLK
;
A
#
# COMPACT_ATOMS: atom_id res chain seq x y z
N LYS A 1 -4.46 -15.35 -0.62
CA LYS A 1 -4.73 -14.25 0.34
C LYS A 1 -5.27 -13.02 -0.38
N TYR A 2 -5.99 -12.20 0.35
CA TYR A 2 -6.34 -10.85 -0.12
C TYR A 2 -5.11 -9.97 -0.03
N LEU A 3 -4.95 -9.05 -0.98
CA LEU A 3 -3.79 -8.14 -0.98
C LEU A 3 -4.28 -6.70 -0.83
N TYR A 4 -3.83 -6.04 0.22
CA TYR A 4 -4.03 -4.61 0.39
C TYR A 4 -2.74 -3.94 -0.05
N VAL A 5 -2.79 -3.21 -1.17
CA VAL A 5 -1.61 -2.70 -1.86
C VAL A 5 -1.50 -1.20 -1.69
N ASP A 6 -0.34 -0.76 -1.23
CA ASP A 6 0.02 0.65 -1.02
C ASP A 6 0.92 1.11 -2.17
N LEU A 7 0.43 2.04 -2.97
CA LEU A 7 1.23 2.66 -4.03
C LEU A 7 1.73 4.01 -3.50
N TRP A 8 3.06 4.16 -3.47
CA TRP A 8 3.70 5.32 -2.83
C TRP A 8 5.01 5.67 -3.52
N ALA A 9 5.66 6.71 -3.05
CA ALA A 9 7.01 7.07 -3.47
C ALA A 9 7.71 7.85 -2.35
N SER A 10 9.03 7.80 -2.32
CA SER A 10 9.83 8.45 -1.28
C SER A 10 9.65 9.97 -1.25
N TRP A 11 9.36 10.56 -2.41
CA TRP A 11 9.17 12.00 -2.58
C TRP A 11 7.74 12.47 -2.31
N CYS A 12 6.85 11.54 -2.04
CA CYS A 12 5.43 11.84 -1.84
C CYS A 12 5.14 12.06 -0.35
N GLY A 13 5.00 13.31 0.06
CA GLY A 13 4.73 13.67 1.45
C GLY A 13 3.48 12.99 2.02
N PRO A 14 2.31 13.13 1.35
CA PRO A 14 1.09 12.46 1.85
C PRO A 14 1.22 10.95 1.94
N CYS A 15 1.99 10.33 1.02
CA CYS A 15 2.26 8.89 1.07
C CYS A 15 3.00 8.52 2.35
N CYS A 16 4.05 9.30 2.67
CA CYS A 16 4.86 9.05 3.87
C CYS A 16 4.04 9.26 5.14
N GLN A 17 3.07 10.18 5.11
CA GLN A 17 2.18 10.43 6.25
C GLN A 17 1.25 9.25 6.52
N GLU A 18 0.95 8.44 5.50
CA GLU A 18 0.11 7.25 5.67
C GLU A 18 0.86 6.08 6.32
N VAL A 19 2.18 6.09 6.28
CA VAL A 19 2.99 4.94 6.75
C VAL A 19 2.73 4.58 8.21
N PRO A 20 2.72 5.53 9.17
CA PRO A 20 2.41 5.19 10.56
C PRO A 20 1.03 4.57 10.72
N TYR A 21 0.04 5.06 9.97
CA TYR A 21 -1.31 4.51 10.01
C TYR A 21 -1.36 3.10 9.42
N LEU A 22 -0.60 2.88 8.35
CA LEU A 22 -0.49 1.57 7.73
C LEU A 22 0.14 0.56 8.68
N GLN A 23 1.20 0.95 9.36
CA GLN A 23 1.87 0.09 10.34
C GLN A 23 0.93 -0.25 11.49
N LYS A 24 0.16 0.74 11.96
CA LYS A 24 -0.81 0.53 13.03
C LYS A 24 -1.93 -0.43 12.57
N LEU A 25 -2.44 -0.22 11.37
CA LEU A 25 -3.48 -1.07 10.78
C LEU A 25 -3.00 -2.52 10.69
N GLU A 26 -1.80 -2.72 10.16
CA GLU A 26 -1.21 -4.05 10.00
C GLU A 26 -1.06 -4.75 11.35
N LYS A 27 -0.62 -4.00 12.36
CA LYS A 27 -0.44 -4.52 13.71
C LYS A 27 -1.75 -4.88 14.39
N GLN A 28 -2.79 -4.07 14.18
CA GLN A 28 -4.09 -4.26 14.82
C GLN A 28 -4.98 -5.28 14.13
N LEU A 29 -4.76 -5.50 12.83
CA LEU A 29 -5.60 -6.40 12.06
C LEU A 29 -5.35 -7.85 12.44
N LYS A 30 -6.39 -8.55 12.87
CA LYS A 30 -6.33 -9.95 13.27
C LYS A 30 -6.93 -10.85 12.19
N ASN A 31 -6.49 -10.65 10.95
CA ASN A 31 -6.99 -11.44 9.82
C ASN A 31 -5.82 -11.98 8.99
N PRO A 32 -5.47 -13.27 9.17
CA PRO A 32 -4.36 -13.87 8.42
C PRO A 32 -4.62 -14.04 6.93
N ALA A 33 -5.87 -13.84 6.49
CA ALA A 33 -6.22 -13.92 5.07
C ALA A 33 -5.81 -12.65 4.30
N VAL A 34 -5.42 -11.58 5.00
CA VAL A 34 -5.04 -10.31 4.38
C VAL A 34 -3.53 -10.14 4.45
N GLU A 35 -2.92 -9.80 3.33
CA GLU A 35 -1.49 -9.51 3.24
C GLU A 35 -1.29 -8.08 2.77
N PHE A 36 -0.33 -7.38 3.38
CA PHE A 36 -0.01 -5.99 3.07
C PHE A 36 1.20 -5.95 2.15
N ILE A 37 1.08 -5.19 1.06
CA ILE A 37 2.15 -5.05 0.07
C ILE A 37 2.31 -3.57 -0.25
N SER A 38 3.56 -3.09 -0.24
CA SER A 38 3.88 -1.72 -0.65
C SER A 38 4.70 -1.75 -1.92
N ILE A 39 4.26 -0.97 -2.91
CA ILE A 39 4.95 -0.85 -4.19
C ILE A 39 5.33 0.61 -4.39
N SER A 40 6.63 0.87 -4.46
CA SER A 40 7.13 2.21 -4.71
C SER A 40 7.15 2.50 -6.21
N LEU A 41 6.73 3.69 -6.58
CA LEU A 41 6.80 4.20 -7.94
C LEU A 41 8.05 5.08 -8.13
N ASP A 42 9.01 5.00 -7.21
CA ASP A 42 10.29 5.73 -7.32
C ASP A 42 11.06 5.29 -8.56
N THR A 43 11.76 6.23 -9.17
CA THR A 43 12.72 5.93 -10.22
C THR A 43 14.12 5.73 -9.66
N ASN A 44 14.39 6.23 -8.45
CA ASN A 44 15.68 6.18 -7.78
C ASN A 44 15.63 5.17 -6.64
N LYS A 45 16.30 4.04 -6.81
CA LYS A 45 16.31 2.96 -5.81
C LYS A 45 16.94 3.39 -4.49
N GLU A 46 17.97 4.23 -4.54
CA GLU A 46 18.62 4.70 -3.31
C GLU A 46 17.69 5.57 -2.49
N ALA A 47 16.93 6.47 -3.14
CA ALA A 47 15.93 7.30 -2.46
C ALA A 47 14.87 6.43 -1.81
N TRP A 48 14.42 5.37 -2.51
CA TRP A 48 13.47 4.39 -1.99
C TRP A 48 14.01 3.70 -0.74
N LYS A 49 15.22 3.16 -0.82
CA LYS A 49 15.84 2.43 0.30
C LYS A 49 16.04 3.34 1.50
N ASN A 50 16.52 4.57 1.27
CA ASN A 50 16.76 5.53 2.33
C ASN A 50 15.46 5.91 3.04
N LYS A 51 14.39 6.15 2.27
CA LYS A 51 13.10 6.50 2.85
C LYS A 51 12.50 5.34 3.63
N MET A 52 12.60 4.11 3.13
CA MET A 52 12.14 2.93 3.86
C MET A 52 12.83 2.80 5.22
N LYS A 53 14.14 3.02 5.23
CA LYS A 53 14.92 2.96 6.46
C LYS A 53 14.50 4.07 7.42
N GLN A 54 14.32 5.29 6.92
CA GLN A 54 13.90 6.44 7.71
C GLN A 54 12.53 6.23 8.34
N LEU A 55 11.60 5.66 7.59
CA LEU A 55 10.23 5.40 8.04
C LEU A 55 10.08 4.07 8.76
N LYS A 56 11.16 3.30 8.87
CA LYS A 56 11.18 1.97 9.51
C LYS A 56 10.16 1.03 8.88
N MET A 57 10.08 1.06 7.56
CA MET A 57 9.18 0.19 6.82
C MET A 57 9.74 -1.22 6.75
N HIS A 58 8.87 -2.20 6.85
CA HIS A 58 9.23 -3.62 6.79
C HIS A 58 8.14 -4.38 6.02
N GLY A 59 8.28 -5.71 5.94
CA GLY A 59 7.32 -6.53 5.22
C GLY A 59 7.60 -6.55 3.73
N HIS A 60 6.54 -6.73 2.95
CA HIS A 60 6.64 -6.90 1.49
C HIS A 60 6.77 -5.55 0.78
N GLN A 61 8.00 -5.18 0.49
CA GLN A 61 8.35 -3.91 -0.14
C GLN A 61 8.92 -4.16 -1.52
N TYR A 62 8.31 -3.54 -2.54
CA TYR A 62 8.73 -3.66 -3.93
C TYR A 62 8.89 -2.29 -4.56
N ILE A 63 9.65 -2.22 -5.64
CA ILE A 63 9.78 -1.02 -6.44
C ILE A 63 9.52 -1.36 -7.91
N VAL A 64 8.75 -0.49 -8.58
CA VAL A 64 8.51 -0.59 -10.01
C VAL A 64 9.06 0.69 -10.64
N THR A 65 10.23 0.57 -11.26
CA THR A 65 10.86 1.70 -11.94
C THR A 65 10.23 1.91 -13.31
N GLY A 66 10.06 3.16 -13.70
CA GLY A 66 9.39 3.51 -14.94
C GLY A 66 7.88 3.70 -14.73
N ASP A 67 7.21 4.20 -15.76
CA ASP A 67 5.81 4.59 -15.68
C ASP A 67 4.83 3.55 -16.23
N GLN A 68 5.34 2.43 -16.69
CA GLN A 68 4.53 1.39 -17.34
C GLN A 68 3.42 0.84 -16.45
N PHE A 69 3.76 0.55 -15.19
CA PHE A 69 2.80 0.04 -14.23
C PHE A 69 1.69 1.07 -13.97
N ALA A 70 2.07 2.31 -13.68
CA ALA A 70 1.10 3.37 -13.40
C ALA A 70 0.20 3.64 -14.59
N THR A 71 0.76 3.63 -15.80
CA THR A 71 -0.01 3.82 -17.02
C THR A 71 -1.02 2.69 -17.22
N MET A 72 -0.56 1.46 -17.08
CA MET A 72 -1.40 0.27 -17.27
C MET A 72 -2.54 0.22 -16.26
N MET A 73 -2.27 0.60 -15.02
CA MET A 73 -3.26 0.62 -13.94
C MET A 73 -4.06 1.92 -13.91
N ASN A 74 -3.75 2.87 -14.79
CA ASN A 74 -4.38 4.20 -14.84
C ASN A 74 -4.30 4.92 -13.49
N ILE A 75 -3.12 4.89 -12.87
CA ILE A 75 -2.87 5.57 -11.60
C ILE A 75 -2.60 7.04 -11.88
N LYS A 76 -3.50 7.91 -11.42
CA LYS A 76 -3.43 9.35 -11.69
C LYS A 76 -2.68 10.12 -10.60
N GLY A 77 -2.53 9.54 -9.43
CA GLY A 77 -1.83 10.18 -8.31
C GLY A 77 -1.63 9.21 -7.18
N ILE A 78 -0.77 9.55 -6.24
CA ILE A 78 -0.49 8.80 -5.04
C ILE A 78 -0.61 9.71 -3.83
N PRO A 79 -0.93 9.18 -2.62
CA PRO A 79 -1.09 7.76 -2.30
C PRO A 79 -2.33 7.15 -2.98
N HIS A 80 -2.22 5.89 -3.35
CA HIS A 80 -3.31 5.15 -3.99
C HIS A 80 -3.29 3.73 -3.44
N PHE A 81 -4.42 3.27 -2.94
CA PHE A 81 -4.53 1.95 -2.33
C PHE A 81 -5.44 1.06 -3.16
N LEU A 82 -5.03 -0.21 -3.30
CA LEU A 82 -5.75 -1.22 -4.08
C LEU A 82 -6.09 -2.38 -3.17
N LEU A 83 -7.21 -3.06 -3.45
CA LEU A 83 -7.57 -4.28 -2.74
C LEU A 83 -7.87 -5.38 -3.77
N TYR A 84 -7.08 -6.45 -3.70
CA TYR A 84 -7.23 -7.62 -4.57
C TYR A 84 -7.82 -8.78 -3.79
N SER A 85 -8.67 -9.57 -4.47
CA SER A 85 -9.22 -10.79 -3.89
C SER A 85 -8.19 -11.92 -3.94
N LYS A 86 -8.54 -13.05 -3.33
CA LYS A 86 -7.68 -14.24 -3.25
C LYS A 86 -7.31 -14.81 -4.63
N ASP A 87 -8.17 -14.61 -5.62
CA ASP A 87 -7.93 -15.12 -6.98
C ASP A 87 -7.21 -14.12 -7.88
N GLY A 88 -6.80 -12.96 -7.31
CA GLY A 88 -6.10 -11.93 -8.06
C GLY A 88 -7.01 -10.91 -8.72
N THR A 89 -8.32 -11.00 -8.52
CA THR A 89 -9.27 -10.03 -9.07
C THR A 89 -9.21 -8.73 -8.27
N LEU A 90 -9.20 -7.60 -8.97
CA LEU A 90 -9.21 -6.28 -8.33
C LEU A 90 -10.61 -6.03 -7.76
N MET A 91 -10.71 -5.97 -6.43
CA MET A 91 -11.98 -5.73 -5.72
C MET A 91 -12.27 -4.25 -5.59
N GLN A 92 -11.26 -3.47 -5.20
CA GLN A 92 -11.41 -2.02 -5.02
C GLN A 92 -10.22 -1.30 -5.65
N TYR A 93 -10.51 -0.49 -6.66
CA TYR A 93 -9.50 0.29 -7.35
C TYR A 93 -9.03 1.48 -6.50
N LYS A 94 -9.93 2.03 -5.69
CA LYS A 94 -9.62 3.10 -4.73
C LYS A 94 -10.06 2.66 -3.35
N ALA A 95 -9.28 1.77 -2.75
CA ALA A 95 -9.53 1.31 -1.39
C ALA A 95 -9.29 2.45 -0.40
N ASP A 96 -9.99 2.41 0.73
CA ASP A 96 -9.82 3.41 1.77
C ASP A 96 -8.39 3.43 2.26
N ARG A 97 -7.91 4.61 2.65
CA ARG A 97 -6.54 4.81 3.16
C ARG A 97 -6.41 4.26 4.58
N PRO A 98 -5.17 3.91 4.97
CA PRO A 98 -4.92 3.51 6.36
C PRO A 98 -5.38 4.56 7.37
N SER A 99 -5.23 5.85 7.05
CA SER A 99 -5.64 6.94 7.93
C SER A 99 -7.16 7.03 8.14
N SER A 100 -7.95 6.30 7.35
CA SER A 100 -9.40 6.23 7.58
C SER A 100 -9.75 5.43 8.84
N GLY A 101 -8.79 4.76 9.44
CA GLY A 101 -8.94 4.08 10.73
C GLY A 101 -9.92 2.93 10.68
N ASP A 102 -11.03 3.06 11.44
CA ASP A 102 -12.04 2.00 11.53
C ASP A 102 -12.65 1.64 10.19
N LYS A 103 -12.74 2.58 9.28
CA LYS A 103 -13.36 2.36 7.96
C LYS A 103 -12.62 1.26 7.21
N ILE A 104 -11.31 1.41 7.02
CA ILE A 104 -10.52 0.39 6.31
C ILE A 104 -10.37 -0.88 7.17
N ARG A 105 -10.19 -0.73 8.46
CA ARG A 105 -10.03 -1.87 9.36
C ARG A 105 -11.26 -2.78 9.30
N ASN A 106 -12.46 -2.21 9.30
CA ASN A 106 -13.70 -2.99 9.22
C ASN A 106 -13.82 -3.73 7.89
N VAL A 107 -13.44 -3.07 6.79
CA VAL A 107 -13.45 -3.72 5.48
C VAL A 107 -12.54 -4.96 5.49
N LEU A 108 -11.31 -4.79 5.95
CA LEU A 108 -10.31 -5.88 5.92
C LEU A 108 -10.62 -6.98 6.92
N THR A 109 -11.21 -6.64 8.07
CA THR A 109 -11.56 -7.64 9.10
C THR A 109 -12.60 -8.62 8.60
N ARG A 110 -13.52 -8.18 7.73
CA ARG A 110 -14.64 -9.00 7.24
C ARG A 110 -14.25 -9.94 6.10
N LEU A 111 -13.07 -9.82 5.55
CA LEU A 111 -12.62 -10.67 4.44
C LEU A 111 -12.33 -12.07 4.94
N LYS A 112 -12.77 -13.06 4.18
CA LYS A 112 -12.62 -14.48 4.51
C LYS A 112 -11.87 -15.19 3.39
#